data_f01136d30a4b165d42e1fff46618ed08
#
_entry.id   f01136d30a4b165d42e1fff46618ed08
#
_cell.length_a   1.000
_cell.length_b   1.000
_cell.length_c   1.000
_cell.angle_alpha   90.00
_cell.angle_beta   90.00
_cell.angle_gamma   90.00
#
_symmetry.space_group_name_H-M   'P 1'
#
loop_
_entity.id
_entity.type
_entity.pdbx_description
1 polymer ?
#
loop_
_entity_poly.entity_id
_entity_poly.type
_entity_poly.pdbx_seq_one_letter_code
_entity_poly.pdbx_strand_id
1 'polypeptide(L)'
;GDVVAQGAVLADSSSTDGGELALGQNVLVAYLSWEGGNFEDAILVSERLVQDDKYTSIHIEKHEVDARETKLGPEEITRDIPNVGEDALKDLDEEGIIRIGAEVTPGDILVGKITPKGETELTPEEKLLRAIFGEKAREVKDSSLRLPHGERGKVVDVKIFDRNEHRDLAAGVEKIVRVSVAQRRRLTEGDKMAGRHGNKGVISKVVPVEDMPFLPDGTPVDIILNPLGVPGRMNIGQILEAHLGWAAWRLGFMAETPVFDGAKEDEIEAELARSWLIDRAWQASTAKAWQHAKAQGMNPLELADDDDARLIYLLDWLEPEGYDGERIFRDRAYARQSVLKQWLLEQGYDPAEILPESYNDFRAPAESNLVTREVALKEWMKFHTQDIFVDADEEQAVAQAMADGDHVKPVFRVVMAPAQIDALSGAELEAAADALSRAIGWPLPTTGKQRLFDGKTG
;
A
#
# COMPACT_ATOMS: atom_id res chain seq x y z
N GLY A 1 31.06 14.63 -11.49
CA GLY A 1 32.05 13.92 -12.29
C GLY A 1 31.65 12.47 -12.57
N ASP A 2 30.36 12.12 -12.35
CA ASP A 2 29.86 10.75 -12.56
C ASP A 2 29.64 10.47 -14.05
N VAL A 3 29.92 9.26 -14.48
CA VAL A 3 29.66 8.78 -15.85
C VAL A 3 28.25 8.24 -15.89
N VAL A 4 27.42 8.76 -16.78
CA VAL A 4 26.02 8.36 -16.95
C VAL A 4 25.82 7.67 -18.29
N ALA A 5 24.99 6.64 -18.34
CA ALA A 5 24.59 5.96 -19.57
C ALA A 5 23.47 6.75 -20.28
N GLN A 6 23.27 6.49 -21.57
CA GLN A 6 22.13 7.05 -22.30
C GLN A 6 20.82 6.51 -21.71
N GLY A 7 19.88 7.40 -21.37
CA GLY A 7 18.61 7.03 -20.75
C GLY A 7 18.65 6.89 -19.23
N ALA A 8 19.82 7.09 -18.59
CA ALA A 8 19.91 7.06 -17.13
C ALA A 8 19.15 8.23 -16.49
N VAL A 9 18.38 7.95 -15.45
CA VAL A 9 17.69 8.97 -14.65
C VAL A 9 18.72 9.76 -13.87
N LEU A 10 18.74 11.09 -14.04
CA LEU A 10 19.69 11.98 -13.36
C LEU A 10 19.15 12.57 -12.07
N ALA A 11 17.85 12.71 -11.97
CA ALA A 11 17.19 13.26 -10.79
C ALA A 11 15.73 12.82 -10.74
N ASP A 12 15.26 12.55 -9.54
CA ASP A 12 13.86 12.34 -9.23
C ASP A 12 13.36 13.36 -8.20
N SER A 13 12.07 13.63 -8.20
CA SER A 13 11.39 14.45 -7.19
C SER A 13 10.68 13.56 -6.17
N SER A 14 10.04 14.19 -5.18
CA SER A 14 9.18 13.47 -4.21
C SER A 14 7.94 12.79 -4.84
N SER A 15 7.64 13.12 -6.09
CA SER A 15 6.47 12.61 -6.83
C SER A 15 6.85 11.79 -8.06
N THR A 16 8.15 11.49 -8.25
CA THR A 16 8.65 10.68 -9.36
C THR A 16 9.51 9.54 -8.83
N ASP A 17 9.52 8.41 -9.55
CA ASP A 17 10.34 7.24 -9.27
C ASP A 17 10.86 6.66 -10.59
N GLY A 18 12.18 6.51 -10.72
CA GLY A 18 12.81 6.04 -11.94
C GLY A 18 12.56 6.91 -13.17
N GLY A 19 12.26 8.21 -13.01
CA GLY A 19 11.91 9.16 -14.05
C GLY A 19 10.42 9.17 -14.43
N GLU A 20 9.60 8.33 -13.81
CA GLU A 20 8.16 8.25 -14.04
C GLU A 20 7.36 8.93 -12.93
N LEU A 21 6.14 9.37 -13.25
CA LEU A 21 5.24 9.99 -12.28
C LEU A 21 4.70 8.95 -11.30
N ALA A 22 4.98 9.13 -10.00
CA ALA A 22 4.60 8.24 -8.90
C ALA A 22 3.88 9.02 -7.79
N LEU A 23 2.64 9.46 -8.04
CA LEU A 23 1.85 10.28 -7.11
C LEU A 23 1.20 9.51 -5.97
N GLY A 24 1.20 8.19 -6.03
CA GLY A 24 0.50 7.33 -5.07
C GLY A 24 1.15 5.97 -4.89
N GLN A 25 0.41 5.06 -4.30
CA GLN A 25 0.83 3.70 -4.01
C GLN A 25 -0.16 2.70 -4.59
N ASN A 26 0.35 1.55 -5.06
CA ASN A 26 -0.49 0.43 -5.44
C ASN A 26 -0.89 -0.35 -4.19
N VAL A 27 -2.19 -0.54 -4.00
CA VAL A 27 -2.77 -1.19 -2.82
C VAL A 27 -3.87 -2.17 -3.25
N LEU A 28 -4.13 -3.18 -2.42
CA LEU A 28 -5.19 -4.14 -2.65
C LEU A 28 -6.53 -3.56 -2.23
N VAL A 29 -7.41 -3.33 -3.22
CA VAL A 29 -8.73 -2.70 -3.02
C VAL A 29 -9.84 -3.72 -3.14
N ALA A 30 -10.81 -3.69 -2.22
CA ALA A 30 -12.06 -4.42 -2.32
C ALA A 30 -13.25 -3.47 -2.41
N TYR A 31 -14.18 -3.77 -3.31
CA TYR A 31 -15.47 -3.08 -3.45
C TYR A 31 -16.55 -3.92 -2.77
N LEU A 32 -16.84 -3.60 -1.51
CA LEU A 32 -17.92 -4.25 -0.76
C LEU A 32 -18.46 -3.31 0.32
N SER A 33 -19.74 -3.48 0.71
CA SER A 33 -20.27 -2.77 1.87
C SER A 33 -19.79 -3.44 3.14
N TRP A 34 -19.23 -2.65 4.09
CA TRP A 34 -18.61 -3.17 5.30
C TRP A 34 -19.16 -2.47 6.54
N GLU A 35 -20.01 -3.14 7.29
CA GLU A 35 -20.58 -2.69 8.58
C GLU A 35 -21.09 -1.23 8.60
N GLY A 36 -21.42 -0.66 7.45
CA GLY A 36 -21.79 0.76 7.33
C GLY A 36 -20.61 1.75 7.41
N GLY A 37 -19.40 1.27 7.70
CA GLY A 37 -18.21 2.13 7.86
C GLY A 37 -17.74 2.82 6.58
N ASN A 38 -18.17 2.31 5.41
CA ASN A 38 -17.89 2.90 4.10
C ASN A 38 -19.15 3.45 3.43
N PHE A 39 -20.11 3.92 4.22
CA PHE A 39 -21.34 4.56 3.70
C PHE A 39 -20.98 5.79 2.85
N GLU A 40 -21.66 5.94 1.71
CA GLU A 40 -21.36 6.97 0.68
C GLU A 40 -19.90 6.88 0.19
N ASP A 41 -19.11 7.92 0.39
CA ASP A 41 -17.71 8.04 -0.03
C ASP A 41 -16.71 7.79 1.11
N ALA A 42 -17.16 7.21 2.21
CA ALA A 42 -16.29 6.84 3.32
C ALA A 42 -15.41 5.64 2.92
N ILE A 43 -14.16 5.67 3.35
CA ILE A 43 -13.13 4.69 3.03
C ILE A 43 -12.67 4.02 4.30
N LEU A 44 -12.59 2.69 4.31
CA LEU A 44 -11.93 1.93 5.36
C LEU A 44 -10.52 1.54 4.90
N VAL A 45 -9.57 1.71 5.79
CA VAL A 45 -8.14 1.49 5.49
C VAL A 45 -7.55 0.51 6.51
N SER A 46 -6.75 -0.42 6.03
CA SER A 46 -6.00 -1.34 6.91
C SER A 46 -4.88 -0.62 7.65
N GLU A 47 -4.70 -0.96 8.93
CA GLU A 47 -3.59 -0.47 9.76
C GLU A 47 -2.22 -0.82 9.16
N ARG A 48 -2.13 -1.88 8.36
CA ARG A 48 -0.90 -2.25 7.64
C ARG A 48 -0.33 -1.10 6.81
N LEU A 49 -1.19 -0.31 6.13
CA LEU A 49 -0.74 0.84 5.35
C LEU A 49 -0.09 1.94 6.21
N VAL A 50 -0.55 2.08 7.45
CA VAL A 50 0.02 3.03 8.42
C VAL A 50 1.31 2.50 9.01
N GLN A 51 1.38 1.19 9.29
CA GLN A 51 2.58 0.52 9.83
C GLN A 51 3.72 0.50 8.81
N ASP A 52 3.41 0.21 7.55
CA ASP A 52 4.37 0.17 6.43
C ASP A 52 4.74 1.57 5.91
N ASP A 53 4.24 2.64 6.56
CA ASP A 53 4.43 4.04 6.14
C ASP A 53 4.04 4.35 4.67
N LYS A 54 3.15 3.58 4.10
CA LYS A 54 2.54 3.91 2.82
C LYS A 54 1.67 5.16 3.01
N TYR A 55 1.67 6.10 2.10
CA TYR A 55 1.01 7.41 2.22
C TYR A 55 1.50 8.30 3.37
N THR A 56 2.63 7.98 3.98
CA THR A 56 3.28 8.87 4.95
C THR A 56 4.00 9.98 4.19
N SER A 57 3.77 11.23 4.58
CA SER A 57 4.41 12.40 3.99
C SER A 57 5.30 13.10 5.01
N ILE A 58 6.40 13.68 4.51
CA ILE A 58 7.29 14.52 5.32
C ILE A 58 7.06 15.98 4.92
N HIS A 59 6.62 16.77 5.89
CA HIS A 59 6.42 18.21 5.72
C HIS A 59 7.54 18.96 6.42
N ILE A 60 8.18 19.87 5.70
CA ILE A 60 9.25 20.71 6.25
C ILE A 60 8.69 22.14 6.38
N GLU A 61 8.41 22.54 7.63
CA GLU A 61 7.96 23.89 7.96
C GLU A 61 9.17 24.77 8.28
N LYS A 62 9.14 26.02 7.80
CA LYS A 62 10.21 26.98 8.01
C LYS A 62 9.75 28.04 9.00
N HIS A 63 10.41 28.10 10.12
CA HIS A 63 10.19 29.10 11.15
C HIS A 63 11.33 30.12 11.09
N GLU A 64 11.00 31.40 11.02
CA GLU A 64 11.98 32.45 10.85
C GLU A 64 11.79 33.52 11.91
N VAL A 65 12.88 33.98 12.46
CA VAL A 65 12.92 35.13 13.38
C VAL A 65 14.04 36.08 12.98
N ASP A 66 13.75 37.34 13.01
CA ASP A 66 14.71 38.40 12.79
C ASP A 66 15.06 39.14 14.09
N ALA A 67 16.30 39.55 14.23
CA ALA A 67 16.77 40.47 15.27
C ALA A 67 16.98 41.83 14.63
N ARG A 68 16.30 42.84 15.16
CA ARG A 68 16.30 44.22 14.62
C ARG A 68 16.92 45.20 15.59
N GLU A 69 17.48 46.26 15.05
CA GLU A 69 17.82 47.44 15.84
C GLU A 69 16.53 48.25 16.15
N THR A 70 16.22 48.41 17.43
CA THR A 70 15.04 49.17 17.89
C THR A 70 15.47 50.49 18.53
N LYS A 71 14.53 51.44 18.68
CA LYS A 71 14.79 52.72 19.34
C LYS A 71 15.21 52.59 20.81
N LEU A 72 14.95 51.42 21.43
CA LEU A 72 15.26 51.16 22.82
C LEU A 72 16.56 50.32 22.98
N GLY A 73 17.16 49.95 21.89
CA GLY A 73 18.37 49.10 21.82
C GLY A 73 18.21 47.98 20.83
N PRO A 74 19.28 47.26 20.49
CA PRO A 74 19.23 46.11 19.61
C PRO A 74 18.52 44.91 20.26
N GLU A 75 17.75 44.17 19.48
CA GLU A 75 17.29 42.84 19.87
C GLU A 75 18.46 41.88 19.81
N GLU A 76 18.55 40.97 20.76
CA GLU A 76 19.62 39.97 20.84
C GLU A 76 19.09 38.53 20.73
N ILE A 77 19.75 37.73 19.94
CA ILE A 77 19.54 36.27 19.93
C ILE A 77 20.50 35.69 20.96
N THR A 78 19.95 35.04 22.01
CA THR A 78 20.73 34.57 23.15
C THR A 78 20.00 33.40 23.84
N ARG A 79 20.79 32.56 24.52
CA ARG A 79 20.29 31.54 25.42
C ARG A 79 19.81 32.11 26.77
N ASP A 80 20.28 33.28 27.18
CA ASP A 80 19.94 33.92 28.44
C ASP A 80 18.56 34.61 28.38
N ILE A 81 17.51 33.78 28.55
CA ILE A 81 16.12 34.22 28.45
C ILE A 81 15.53 34.32 29.84
N PRO A 82 14.93 35.48 30.22
CA PRO A 82 14.35 35.65 31.53
C PRO A 82 13.14 34.72 31.77
N ASN A 83 13.02 34.20 33.00
CA ASN A 83 11.89 33.37 33.48
C ASN A 83 11.69 32.04 32.71
N VAL A 84 12.74 31.46 32.15
CA VAL A 84 12.73 30.18 31.46
C VAL A 84 13.63 29.20 32.24
N GLY A 85 13.11 27.99 32.52
CA GLY A 85 13.87 26.94 33.19
C GLY A 85 14.90 26.29 32.27
N GLU A 86 15.96 25.72 32.87
CA GLU A 86 17.03 25.08 32.11
C GLU A 86 16.57 23.91 31.23
N ASP A 87 15.52 23.22 31.62
CA ASP A 87 14.93 22.13 30.82
C ASP A 87 14.45 22.57 29.44
N ALA A 88 13.91 23.80 29.35
CA ALA A 88 13.46 24.37 28.10
C ALA A 88 14.64 24.91 27.24
N LEU A 89 15.82 25.03 27.81
CA LEU A 89 17.03 25.53 27.16
C LEU A 89 18.03 24.41 26.77
N LYS A 90 17.71 23.16 27.11
CA LYS A 90 18.65 22.02 26.94
C LYS A 90 19.09 21.77 25.50
N ASP A 91 18.19 22.03 24.55
CA ASP A 91 18.42 21.81 23.10
C ASP A 91 18.91 23.06 22.36
N LEU A 92 19.10 24.18 23.05
CA LEU A 92 19.70 25.40 22.52
C LEU A 92 21.23 25.36 22.67
N ASP A 93 21.92 25.88 21.66
CA ASP A 93 23.36 26.14 21.69
C ASP A 93 23.73 27.37 22.53
N GLU A 94 25.01 27.74 22.56
CA GLU A 94 25.49 28.90 23.32
C GLU A 94 24.95 30.23 22.74
N GLU A 95 24.61 30.28 21.46
CA GLU A 95 24.01 31.43 20.81
C GLU A 95 22.49 31.52 21.01
N GLY A 96 21.87 30.52 21.65
CA GLY A 96 20.43 30.48 21.85
C GLY A 96 19.63 29.92 20.67
N ILE A 97 20.28 29.19 19.76
CA ILE A 97 19.67 28.60 18.58
C ILE A 97 19.55 27.07 18.80
N ILE A 98 18.45 26.50 18.37
CA ILE A 98 18.21 25.07 18.53
C ILE A 98 19.16 24.22 17.67
N ARG A 99 19.68 23.13 18.22
CA ARG A 99 20.58 22.21 17.52
C ARG A 99 19.84 21.38 16.46
N ILE A 100 20.52 21.10 15.36
CA ILE A 100 20.01 20.17 14.33
C ILE A 100 19.89 18.78 14.96
N GLY A 101 18.75 18.10 14.66
CA GLY A 101 18.43 16.79 15.19
C GLY A 101 17.63 16.80 16.49
N ALA A 102 17.36 17.96 17.09
CA ALA A 102 16.49 18.07 18.26
C ALA A 102 15.03 17.73 17.91
N GLU A 103 14.38 16.99 18.80
CA GLU A 103 12.93 16.76 18.72
C GLU A 103 12.19 17.89 19.43
N VAL A 104 11.22 18.49 18.76
CA VAL A 104 10.50 19.66 19.23
C VAL A 104 9.01 19.41 19.33
N THR A 105 8.44 19.94 20.40
CA THR A 105 7.00 19.88 20.71
C THR A 105 6.41 21.29 20.79
N PRO A 106 5.05 21.43 20.78
CA PRO A 106 4.43 22.76 20.84
C PRO A 106 4.88 23.55 22.06
N GLY A 107 5.33 24.78 21.83
CA GLY A 107 5.81 25.69 22.87
C GLY A 107 7.32 25.64 23.13
N ASP A 108 8.05 24.64 22.60
CA ASP A 108 9.51 24.61 22.70
C ASP A 108 10.16 25.80 21.99
N ILE A 109 11.28 26.25 22.52
CA ILE A 109 12.01 27.40 21.99
C ILE A 109 12.89 26.92 20.83
N LEU A 110 12.67 27.48 19.64
CA LEU A 110 13.50 27.25 18.47
C LEU A 110 14.67 28.21 18.40
N VAL A 111 14.42 29.49 18.75
CA VAL A 111 15.44 30.52 18.80
C VAL A 111 15.13 31.44 19.98
N GLY A 112 16.06 31.53 20.90
CA GLY A 112 15.97 32.46 22.03
C GLY A 112 16.21 33.91 21.58
N LYS A 113 15.26 34.77 21.81
CA LYS A 113 15.36 36.19 21.49
C LYS A 113 14.86 37.05 22.64
N ILE A 114 15.59 38.11 22.95
CA ILE A 114 15.20 39.12 23.92
C ILE A 114 15.08 40.47 23.27
N THR A 115 14.06 41.20 23.68
CA THR A 115 13.79 42.58 23.19
C THR A 115 13.86 43.56 24.35
N PRO A 116 14.57 44.70 24.25
CA PRO A 116 14.59 45.71 25.31
C PRO A 116 13.19 46.26 25.59
N LYS A 117 12.83 46.36 26.89
CA LYS A 117 11.57 46.97 27.35
C LYS A 117 11.73 48.49 27.56
N GLY A 118 10.67 49.28 27.21
CA GLY A 118 10.57 50.70 27.56
C GLY A 118 10.10 50.86 29.00
N GLU A 119 10.47 51.99 29.60
CA GLU A 119 10.11 52.31 31.00
C GLU A 119 8.58 52.33 31.28
N THR A 120 7.75 52.49 30.25
CA THR A 120 6.29 52.51 30.35
C THR A 120 5.66 51.14 30.43
N GLU A 121 6.39 50.09 30.11
CA GLU A 121 5.88 48.67 30.08
C GLU A 121 6.17 47.90 31.38
N LEU A 122 6.83 48.55 32.35
CA LEU A 122 7.16 47.91 33.63
C LEU A 122 5.91 47.74 34.50
N THR A 123 5.72 46.51 35.02
CA THR A 123 4.69 46.28 36.04
C THR A 123 5.00 46.98 37.37
N PRO A 124 4.00 47.32 38.22
CA PRO A 124 4.25 47.92 39.53
C PRO A 124 5.23 47.14 40.39
N GLU A 125 5.23 45.79 40.31
CA GLU A 125 6.11 44.91 41.05
C GLU A 125 7.55 45.01 40.50
N GLU A 126 7.77 45.08 39.21
CA GLU A 126 9.09 45.27 38.58
C GLU A 126 9.68 46.65 38.95
N LYS A 127 8.85 47.70 38.99
CA LYS A 127 9.27 49.04 39.46
C LYS A 127 9.73 49.00 40.92
N LEU A 128 9.04 48.26 41.78
CA LEU A 128 9.40 48.11 43.17
C LEU A 128 10.71 47.33 43.36
N LEU A 129 10.88 46.21 42.62
CA LEU A 129 12.10 45.43 42.60
C LEU A 129 13.33 46.23 42.14
N ARG A 130 13.14 47.07 41.14
CA ARG A 130 14.18 48.00 40.65
C ARG A 130 14.60 49.00 41.73
N ALA A 131 13.64 49.56 42.47
CA ALA A 131 13.92 50.48 43.53
C ALA A 131 14.67 49.85 44.70
N ILE A 132 14.46 48.54 44.96
CA ILE A 132 15.06 47.80 46.10
C ILE A 132 16.44 47.20 45.74
N PHE A 133 16.62 46.67 44.51
CA PHE A 133 17.81 45.88 44.12
C PHE A 133 18.78 46.59 43.17
N GLY A 134 18.46 47.82 42.75
CA GLY A 134 19.31 48.61 41.83
C GLY A 134 19.34 48.12 40.40
N GLU A 135 20.04 48.86 39.51
CA GLU A 135 20.02 48.72 38.02
C GLU A 135 20.53 47.39 37.40
N LYS A 136 20.63 46.29 38.12
CA LYS A 136 21.20 45.06 37.60
C LYS A 136 20.24 44.11 36.90
N ALA A 137 18.92 44.34 36.93
CA ALA A 137 18.00 43.55 36.13
C ALA A 137 17.93 44.17 34.73
N ARG A 138 18.50 43.53 33.69
CA ARG A 138 18.30 43.87 32.29
C ARG A 138 16.79 43.89 32.01
N GLU A 139 16.28 45.05 31.61
CA GLU A 139 14.88 45.22 31.22
C GLU A 139 14.65 44.62 29.83
N VAL A 140 14.51 43.32 29.77
CA VAL A 140 14.28 42.63 28.50
C VAL A 140 12.99 41.81 28.58
N LYS A 141 12.31 41.71 27.46
CA LYS A 141 11.14 40.86 27.26
C LYS A 141 11.52 39.65 26.44
N ASP A 142 11.04 38.49 26.85
CA ASP A 142 11.13 37.26 26.04
C ASP A 142 10.28 37.43 24.76
N SER A 143 10.95 37.40 23.61
CA SER A 143 10.36 37.43 22.26
C SER A 143 10.87 36.24 21.43
N SER A 144 11.26 35.17 22.12
CA SER A 144 11.77 33.98 21.50
C SER A 144 10.79 33.33 20.51
N LEU A 145 11.33 32.78 19.44
CA LEU A 145 10.58 32.01 18.49
C LEU A 145 10.27 30.63 19.10
N ARG A 146 9.00 30.35 19.25
CA ARG A 146 8.52 29.05 19.79
C ARG A 146 7.77 28.29 18.73
N LEU A 147 7.81 26.95 18.81
CA LEU A 147 7.04 26.09 17.93
C LEU A 147 5.54 26.31 18.16
N PRO A 148 4.73 26.57 17.11
CA PRO A 148 3.30 26.78 17.22
C PRO A 148 2.55 25.57 17.77
N HIS A 149 1.34 25.79 18.28
CA HIS A 149 0.46 24.72 18.72
C HIS A 149 0.02 23.86 17.53
N GLY A 150 0.04 22.52 17.74
CA GLY A 150 -0.32 21.53 16.71
C GLY A 150 0.85 21.04 15.86
N GLU A 151 2.00 21.70 15.94
CA GLU A 151 3.21 21.29 15.25
C GLU A 151 4.13 20.49 16.17
N ARG A 152 4.74 19.45 15.64
CA ARG A 152 5.79 18.67 16.29
C ARG A 152 6.72 18.12 15.23
N GLY A 153 7.96 17.90 15.54
CA GLY A 153 8.88 17.35 14.55
C GLY A 153 10.32 17.31 15.01
N LYS A 154 11.19 17.21 14.04
CA LYS A 154 12.65 17.17 14.25
C LYS A 154 13.29 18.30 13.46
N VAL A 155 14.21 19.02 14.09
CA VAL A 155 14.98 20.07 13.41
C VAL A 155 15.93 19.43 12.41
N VAL A 156 15.81 19.81 11.13
CA VAL A 156 16.60 19.23 10.02
C VAL A 156 17.64 20.22 9.47
N ASP A 157 17.37 21.51 9.56
CA ASP A 157 18.26 22.54 9.03
C ASP A 157 18.11 23.84 9.83
N VAL A 158 19.25 24.54 10.03
CA VAL A 158 19.30 25.86 10.65
C VAL A 158 20.18 26.75 9.78
N LYS A 159 19.62 27.89 9.32
CA LYS A 159 20.36 28.87 8.53
C LYS A 159 20.37 30.20 9.25
N ILE A 160 21.55 30.77 9.38
CA ILE A 160 21.81 32.05 10.01
C ILE A 160 22.27 33.00 8.93
N PHE A 161 21.63 34.16 8.84
CA PHE A 161 21.96 35.23 7.91
C PHE A 161 22.36 36.43 8.76
N ASP A 162 23.63 36.77 8.75
CA ASP A 162 24.19 37.93 9.44
C ASP A 162 24.41 39.06 8.42
N ARG A 163 24.15 40.29 8.83
CA ARG A 163 24.32 41.49 7.99
C ARG A 163 25.74 41.67 7.48
N ASN A 164 26.72 41.20 8.22
CA ASN A 164 28.13 41.29 7.83
C ASN A 164 28.46 40.40 6.63
N GLU A 165 27.75 39.27 6.51
CA GLU A 165 27.96 38.32 5.45
C GLU A 165 26.93 38.51 4.30
N HIS A 166 25.71 38.93 4.62
CA HIS A 166 24.57 39.06 3.69
C HIS A 166 24.10 40.51 3.64
N ARG A 167 24.55 41.26 2.63
CA ARG A 167 24.20 42.68 2.45
C ARG A 167 22.76 42.95 2.00
N ASP A 168 22.04 41.89 1.57
CA ASP A 168 20.67 41.97 1.04
C ASP A 168 19.58 41.92 2.12
N LEU A 169 19.94 41.97 3.41
CA LEU A 169 18.97 41.98 4.49
C LEU A 169 18.21 43.30 4.53
N ALA A 170 16.94 43.26 4.94
CA ALA A 170 16.09 44.43 5.06
C ALA A 170 16.71 45.50 6.00
N ALA A 171 16.37 46.79 5.76
CA ALA A 171 16.90 47.87 6.58
C ALA A 171 16.54 47.69 8.06
N GLY A 172 17.53 47.80 8.95
CA GLY A 172 17.34 47.65 10.40
C GLY A 172 17.36 46.20 10.93
N VAL A 173 17.50 45.19 10.07
CA VAL A 173 17.65 43.79 10.47
C VAL A 173 19.13 43.44 10.58
N GLU A 174 19.57 42.97 11.73
CA GLU A 174 20.96 42.60 12.00
C GLU A 174 21.22 41.10 11.72
N LYS A 175 20.34 40.24 12.18
CA LYS A 175 20.45 38.77 12.05
C LYS A 175 19.10 38.18 11.76
N ILE A 176 19.06 37.19 10.85
CA ILE A 176 17.88 36.34 10.62
C ILE A 176 18.27 34.88 10.90
N VAL A 177 17.47 34.20 11.70
CA VAL A 177 17.62 32.77 11.93
C VAL A 177 16.41 32.07 11.38
N ARG A 178 16.65 31.11 10.51
CA ARG A 178 15.61 30.23 9.89
C ARG A 178 15.85 28.82 10.34
N VAL A 179 14.86 28.25 11.03
CA VAL A 179 14.85 26.87 11.51
C VAL A 179 13.87 26.08 10.68
N SER A 180 14.30 24.98 10.10
CA SER A 180 13.46 24.04 9.34
C SER A 180 13.13 22.84 10.22
N VAL A 181 11.84 22.61 10.46
CA VAL A 181 11.34 21.50 11.28
C VAL A 181 10.63 20.52 10.35
N ALA A 182 11.09 19.26 10.32
CA ALA A 182 10.46 18.19 9.58
C ALA A 182 9.41 17.50 10.44
N GLN A 183 8.19 17.45 9.95
CA GLN A 183 7.08 16.73 10.53
C GLN A 183 6.72 15.52 9.68
N ARG A 184 6.61 14.35 10.31
CA ARG A 184 6.12 13.13 9.68
C ARG A 184 4.62 13.01 9.91
N ARG A 185 3.84 13.05 8.85
CA ARG A 185 2.38 12.89 8.88
C ARG A 185 2.01 11.54 8.32
N ARG A 186 1.52 10.66 9.17
CA ARG A 186 0.97 9.36 8.80
C ARG A 186 -0.49 9.50 8.41
N LEU A 187 -0.98 8.49 7.71
CA LEU A 187 -2.38 8.38 7.36
C LEU A 187 -3.26 8.30 8.63
N THR A 188 -4.29 9.13 8.70
CA THR A 188 -5.21 9.20 9.83
C THR A 188 -6.66 9.28 9.38
N GLU A 189 -7.58 8.99 10.30
CA GLU A 189 -9.02 9.21 10.08
C GLU A 189 -9.30 10.68 9.76
N GLY A 190 -10.15 10.92 8.79
CA GLY A 190 -10.44 12.27 8.28
C GLY A 190 -9.58 12.70 7.08
N ASP A 191 -8.50 11.98 6.76
CA ASP A 191 -7.70 12.27 5.56
C ASP A 191 -8.47 11.94 4.29
N LYS A 192 -8.22 12.71 3.24
CA LYS A 192 -8.85 12.54 1.93
C LYS A 192 -7.97 11.68 1.04
N MET A 193 -8.56 10.64 0.47
CA MET A 193 -7.94 9.77 -0.53
C MET A 193 -8.67 9.83 -1.86
N ALA A 194 -7.97 9.59 -2.94
CA ALA A 194 -8.54 9.54 -4.29
C ALA A 194 -7.79 8.56 -5.18
N GLY A 195 -8.50 7.97 -6.13
CA GLY A 195 -7.90 7.27 -7.26
C GLY A 195 -7.76 8.18 -8.49
N ARG A 196 -7.45 7.57 -9.66
CA ARG A 196 -7.25 8.27 -10.93
C ARG A 196 -8.53 8.49 -11.74
N HIS A 197 -9.69 8.05 -11.25
CA HIS A 197 -10.98 8.06 -11.96
C HIS A 197 -12.02 9.00 -11.33
N GLY A 198 -11.58 10.01 -10.58
CA GLY A 198 -12.50 10.92 -9.88
C GLY A 198 -13.18 10.32 -8.65
N ASN A 199 -12.79 9.12 -8.26
CA ASN A 199 -13.24 8.44 -7.05
C ASN A 199 -12.47 9.00 -5.86
N LYS A 200 -13.11 9.88 -5.10
CA LYS A 200 -12.56 10.55 -3.92
C LYS A 200 -13.39 10.20 -2.69
N GLY A 201 -12.73 10.07 -1.57
CA GLY A 201 -13.40 9.78 -0.31
C GLY A 201 -12.58 10.23 0.89
N VAL A 202 -13.16 10.08 2.07
CA VAL A 202 -12.53 10.42 3.35
C VAL A 202 -12.38 9.14 4.15
N ILE A 203 -11.24 8.96 4.79
CA ILE A 203 -11.00 7.83 5.67
C ILE A 203 -11.91 7.96 6.90
N SER A 204 -12.81 6.99 7.05
CA SER A 204 -13.72 6.93 8.19
C SER A 204 -13.11 6.20 9.38
N LYS A 205 -12.31 5.17 9.10
CA LYS A 205 -11.68 4.35 10.14
C LYS A 205 -10.43 3.65 9.61
N VAL A 206 -9.41 3.56 10.46
CA VAL A 206 -8.27 2.66 10.30
C VAL A 206 -8.59 1.38 11.06
N VAL A 207 -8.63 0.24 10.35
CA VAL A 207 -9.06 -1.06 10.88
C VAL A 207 -7.83 -1.93 11.13
N PRO A 208 -7.73 -2.61 12.29
CA PRO A 208 -6.67 -3.59 12.53
C PRO A 208 -6.58 -4.64 11.42
N VAL A 209 -5.39 -5.14 11.16
CA VAL A 209 -5.14 -6.10 10.05
C VAL A 209 -5.99 -7.37 10.21
N GLU A 210 -6.14 -7.84 11.45
CA GLU A 210 -6.88 -9.04 11.82
C GLU A 210 -8.38 -8.93 11.55
N ASP A 211 -8.93 -7.71 11.63
CA ASP A 211 -10.35 -7.43 11.41
C ASP A 211 -10.67 -7.18 9.91
N MET A 212 -9.64 -6.98 9.08
CA MET A 212 -9.84 -6.75 7.65
C MET A 212 -10.28 -8.04 6.93
N PRO A 213 -11.15 -7.94 5.90
CA PRO A 213 -11.43 -9.08 5.05
C PRO A 213 -10.16 -9.56 4.35
N PHE A 214 -10.05 -10.87 4.17
CA PHE A 214 -8.87 -11.49 3.59
C PHE A 214 -9.23 -12.47 2.47
N LEU A 215 -8.26 -12.72 1.59
CA LEU A 215 -8.33 -13.66 0.49
C LEU A 215 -8.15 -15.11 0.98
N PRO A 216 -8.50 -16.14 0.17
CA PRO A 216 -8.28 -17.55 0.52
C PRO A 216 -6.83 -17.91 0.86
N ASP A 217 -5.86 -17.14 0.37
CA ASP A 217 -4.43 -17.30 0.67
C ASP A 217 -3.99 -16.59 1.96
N GLY A 218 -4.93 -16.00 2.71
CA GLY A 218 -4.68 -15.26 3.95
C GLY A 218 -4.25 -13.81 3.74
N THR A 219 -4.14 -13.31 2.51
CA THR A 219 -3.73 -11.93 2.23
C THR A 219 -4.85 -10.95 2.62
N PRO A 220 -4.62 -10.03 3.58
CA PRO A 220 -5.63 -9.04 3.96
C PRO A 220 -5.79 -7.95 2.89
N VAL A 221 -7.00 -7.43 2.76
CA VAL A 221 -7.32 -6.28 1.91
C VAL A 221 -6.76 -4.99 2.53
N ASP A 222 -6.26 -4.08 1.70
CA ASP A 222 -5.70 -2.81 2.17
C ASP A 222 -6.75 -1.71 2.34
N ILE A 223 -7.68 -1.63 1.38
CA ILE A 223 -8.69 -0.57 1.32
C ILE A 223 -10.04 -1.16 0.94
N ILE A 224 -11.10 -0.72 1.62
CA ILE A 224 -12.47 -1.11 1.30
C ILE A 224 -13.25 0.12 0.84
N LEU A 225 -13.79 0.02 -0.37
CA LEU A 225 -14.60 1.05 -1.01
C LEU A 225 -16.06 0.61 -1.13
N ASN A 226 -16.98 1.58 -1.10
CA ASN A 226 -18.39 1.31 -1.29
C ASN A 226 -18.71 1.09 -2.79
N PRO A 227 -19.23 -0.06 -3.19
CA PRO A 227 -19.58 -0.32 -4.58
C PRO A 227 -20.71 0.58 -5.11
N LEU A 228 -21.60 1.09 -4.24
CA LEU A 228 -22.71 1.96 -4.62
C LEU A 228 -22.25 3.31 -5.19
N GLY A 229 -21.03 3.75 -4.87
CA GLY A 229 -20.45 4.96 -5.43
C GLY A 229 -20.08 4.88 -6.92
N VAL A 230 -20.00 3.67 -7.50
CA VAL A 230 -19.59 3.47 -8.89
C VAL A 230 -20.74 3.67 -9.90
N PRO A 231 -21.90 2.99 -9.77
CA PRO A 231 -22.97 3.12 -10.75
C PRO A 231 -23.52 4.55 -10.88
N GLY A 232 -23.67 5.24 -9.75
CA GLY A 232 -24.19 6.61 -9.71
C GLY A 232 -23.29 7.65 -10.38
N ARG A 233 -22.00 7.36 -10.49
CA ARG A 233 -20.99 8.27 -11.08
C ARG A 233 -20.47 7.80 -12.42
N MET A 234 -20.80 6.59 -12.86
CA MET A 234 -20.43 6.01 -14.15
C MET A 234 -18.91 5.99 -14.42
N ASN A 235 -18.07 6.03 -13.38
CA ASN A 235 -16.61 5.97 -13.49
C ASN A 235 -16.11 4.51 -13.45
N ILE A 236 -16.54 3.72 -14.43
CA ILE A 236 -16.28 2.28 -14.53
C ILE A 236 -14.78 1.98 -14.66
N GLY A 237 -13.99 2.94 -15.16
CA GLY A 237 -12.54 2.80 -15.30
C GLY A 237 -11.83 2.36 -14.02
N GLN A 238 -12.32 2.72 -12.83
CA GLN A 238 -11.77 2.27 -11.54
C GLN A 238 -11.94 0.76 -11.33
N ILE A 239 -13.01 0.16 -11.82
CA ILE A 239 -13.24 -1.29 -11.74
C ILE A 239 -12.33 -2.03 -12.72
N LEU A 240 -12.23 -1.52 -13.96
CA LEU A 240 -11.31 -2.08 -14.95
C LEU A 240 -9.86 -1.99 -14.49
N GLU A 241 -9.47 -0.87 -13.87
CA GLU A 241 -8.14 -0.70 -13.25
C GLU A 241 -7.91 -1.73 -12.14
N ALA A 242 -8.87 -1.93 -11.23
CA ALA A 242 -8.76 -2.91 -10.17
C ALA A 242 -8.61 -4.34 -10.71
N HIS A 243 -9.35 -4.70 -11.76
CA HIS A 243 -9.26 -6.01 -12.41
C HIS A 243 -7.90 -6.22 -13.08
N LEU A 244 -7.46 -5.28 -13.90
CA LEU A 244 -6.17 -5.37 -14.58
C LEU A 244 -5.01 -5.30 -13.57
N GLY A 245 -5.12 -4.46 -12.54
CA GLY A 245 -4.14 -4.37 -11.47
C GLY A 245 -4.02 -5.66 -10.65
N TRP A 246 -5.14 -6.34 -10.39
CA TRP A 246 -5.15 -7.67 -9.79
C TRP A 246 -4.36 -8.69 -10.63
N ALA A 247 -4.69 -8.76 -11.93
CA ALA A 247 -3.99 -9.66 -12.85
C ALA A 247 -2.49 -9.33 -12.93
N ALA A 248 -2.13 -8.05 -13.08
CA ALA A 248 -0.77 -7.59 -13.13
C ALA A 248 0.04 -7.96 -11.87
N TRP A 249 -0.57 -7.80 -10.70
CA TRP A 249 0.06 -8.18 -9.43
C TRP A 249 0.31 -9.69 -9.33
N ARG A 250 -0.68 -10.52 -9.74
CA ARG A 250 -0.55 -11.98 -9.69
C ARG A 250 0.46 -12.53 -10.71
N LEU A 251 0.50 -11.95 -11.89
CA LEU A 251 1.38 -12.36 -13.00
C LEU A 251 2.78 -11.72 -12.92
N GLY A 252 2.95 -10.64 -12.14
CA GLY A 252 4.22 -9.96 -11.91
C GLY A 252 4.63 -9.02 -13.04
N PHE A 253 3.68 -8.36 -13.71
CA PHE A 253 3.96 -7.33 -14.71
C PHE A 253 3.40 -5.97 -14.32
N MET A 254 3.86 -4.90 -14.96
CA MET A 254 3.31 -3.55 -14.84
C MET A 254 2.49 -3.24 -16.09
N ALA A 255 1.24 -2.82 -15.90
CA ALA A 255 0.36 -2.45 -17.01
C ALA A 255 0.46 -0.95 -17.27
N GLU A 256 0.82 -0.59 -18.51
CA GLU A 256 0.79 0.79 -19.00
C GLU A 256 -0.41 0.95 -19.95
N THR A 257 -1.25 1.94 -19.66
CA THR A 257 -2.47 2.21 -20.44
C THR A 257 -2.49 3.67 -20.90
N PRO A 258 -1.78 4.02 -22.01
CA PRO A 258 -1.79 5.37 -22.55
C PRO A 258 -3.20 5.83 -22.92
N VAL A 259 -3.40 7.15 -22.95
CA VAL A 259 -4.66 7.76 -23.38
C VAL A 259 -4.97 7.33 -24.82
N PHE A 260 -6.19 6.86 -25.08
CA PHE A 260 -6.70 6.31 -26.34
C PHE A 260 -6.09 4.95 -26.76
N ASP A 261 -5.24 4.34 -25.96
CA ASP A 261 -4.71 2.99 -26.18
C ASP A 261 -4.80 2.16 -24.88
N GLY A 262 -5.95 2.18 -24.23
CA GLY A 262 -6.27 1.43 -23.05
C GLY A 262 -6.53 -0.06 -23.33
N ALA A 263 -6.52 -0.88 -22.28
CA ALA A 263 -6.87 -2.29 -22.35
C ALA A 263 -8.36 -2.48 -22.64
N LYS A 264 -8.68 -3.43 -23.50
CA LYS A 264 -10.06 -3.82 -23.82
C LYS A 264 -10.58 -4.82 -22.79
N GLU A 265 -11.90 -4.96 -22.71
CA GLU A 265 -12.55 -5.86 -21.77
C GLU A 265 -12.12 -7.32 -21.97
N ASP A 266 -12.07 -7.79 -23.23
CA ASP A 266 -11.61 -9.14 -23.58
C ASP A 266 -10.13 -9.40 -23.24
N GLU A 267 -9.26 -8.39 -23.33
CA GLU A 267 -7.88 -8.45 -22.89
C GLU A 267 -7.78 -8.58 -21.35
N ILE A 268 -8.58 -7.79 -20.62
CA ILE A 268 -8.60 -7.83 -19.16
C ILE A 268 -9.14 -9.18 -18.66
N GLU A 269 -10.20 -9.71 -19.27
CA GLU A 269 -10.74 -11.05 -18.94
C GLU A 269 -9.72 -12.15 -19.15
N ALA A 270 -8.93 -12.08 -20.23
CA ALA A 270 -7.88 -13.05 -20.51
C ALA A 270 -6.74 -12.95 -19.48
N GLU A 271 -6.35 -11.74 -19.07
CA GLU A 271 -5.33 -11.57 -18.02
C GLU A 271 -5.83 -12.04 -16.65
N LEU A 272 -7.11 -11.85 -16.34
CA LEU A 272 -7.74 -12.42 -15.15
C LEU A 272 -7.74 -13.96 -15.21
N ALA A 273 -8.04 -14.54 -16.36
CA ALA A 273 -7.96 -15.98 -16.58
C ALA A 273 -6.54 -16.51 -16.37
N ARG A 274 -5.51 -15.83 -16.91
CA ARG A 274 -4.09 -16.16 -16.67
C ARG A 274 -3.72 -16.07 -15.20
N SER A 275 -4.22 -15.03 -14.50
CA SER A 275 -3.97 -14.85 -13.06
C SER A 275 -4.58 -15.99 -12.23
N TRP A 276 -5.75 -16.48 -12.61
CA TRP A 276 -6.36 -17.63 -11.97
C TRP A 276 -5.56 -18.92 -12.24
N LEU A 277 -5.12 -19.14 -13.47
CA LEU A 277 -4.30 -20.31 -13.84
C LEU A 277 -2.98 -20.35 -13.06
N ILE A 278 -2.29 -19.19 -12.92
CA ILE A 278 -1.03 -19.13 -12.16
C ILE A 278 -1.25 -19.39 -10.67
N ASP A 279 -2.33 -18.91 -10.09
CA ASP A 279 -2.69 -19.17 -8.70
C ASP A 279 -3.04 -20.65 -8.51
N ARG A 280 -3.76 -21.25 -9.45
CA ARG A 280 -4.11 -22.67 -9.42
C ARG A 280 -2.89 -23.58 -9.53
N ALA A 281 -1.99 -23.31 -10.47
CA ALA A 281 -0.74 -24.02 -10.62
C ALA A 281 0.14 -23.92 -9.36
N TRP A 282 0.20 -22.70 -8.79
CA TRP A 282 0.95 -22.44 -7.56
C TRP A 282 0.39 -23.21 -6.36
N GLN A 283 -0.92 -23.24 -6.19
CA GLN A 283 -1.59 -24.03 -5.14
C GLN A 283 -1.37 -25.53 -5.32
N ALA A 284 -1.47 -26.02 -6.57
CA ALA A 284 -1.21 -27.42 -6.87
C ALA A 284 0.23 -27.83 -6.52
N SER A 285 1.20 -26.94 -6.68
CA SER A 285 2.59 -27.18 -6.30
C SER A 285 2.79 -27.33 -4.80
N THR A 286 1.96 -26.68 -3.96
CA THR A 286 2.07 -26.76 -2.48
C THR A 286 1.83 -28.19 -1.99
N ALA A 287 0.76 -28.84 -2.45
CA ALA A 287 0.47 -30.23 -2.05
C ALA A 287 1.58 -31.19 -2.47
N LYS A 288 2.11 -31.03 -3.70
CA LYS A 288 3.25 -31.79 -4.20
C LYS A 288 4.52 -31.50 -3.38
N ALA A 289 4.75 -30.26 -2.97
CA ALA A 289 5.91 -29.86 -2.17
C ALA A 289 5.94 -30.55 -0.79
N TRP A 290 4.82 -30.58 -0.07
CA TRP A 290 4.73 -31.26 1.21
C TRP A 290 4.90 -32.79 1.07
N GLN A 291 4.37 -33.40 0.01
CA GLN A 291 4.59 -34.80 -0.29
C GLN A 291 6.08 -35.07 -0.58
N HIS A 292 6.75 -34.22 -1.35
CA HIS A 292 8.16 -34.29 -1.66
C HIS A 292 9.02 -34.15 -0.40
N ALA A 293 8.79 -33.14 0.42
CA ALA A 293 9.50 -32.93 1.69
C ALA A 293 9.39 -34.16 2.60
N LYS A 294 8.19 -34.74 2.70
CA LYS A 294 7.95 -35.96 3.46
C LYS A 294 8.71 -37.17 2.87
N ALA A 295 8.75 -37.32 1.55
CA ALA A 295 9.47 -38.39 0.87
C ALA A 295 10.99 -38.28 1.06
N GLN A 296 11.53 -37.06 1.15
CA GLN A 296 12.93 -36.78 1.46
C GLN A 296 13.27 -36.96 2.95
N GLY A 297 12.29 -37.32 3.78
CA GLY A 297 12.48 -37.51 5.22
C GLY A 297 12.66 -36.22 6.02
N MET A 298 12.29 -35.08 5.44
CA MET A 298 12.35 -33.78 6.14
C MET A 298 11.27 -33.75 7.22
N ASN A 299 11.64 -33.19 8.37
CA ASN A 299 10.69 -32.96 9.44
C ASN A 299 9.83 -31.73 9.11
N PRO A 300 8.49 -31.83 8.98
CA PRO A 300 7.64 -30.69 8.70
C PRO A 300 7.74 -29.54 9.73
N LEU A 301 8.19 -29.84 10.95
CA LEU A 301 8.41 -28.83 12.00
C LEU A 301 9.68 -27.98 11.80
N GLU A 302 10.56 -28.40 10.88
CA GLU A 302 11.79 -27.67 10.54
C GLU A 302 11.59 -26.70 9.38
N LEU A 303 10.46 -26.82 8.65
CA LEU A 303 10.05 -25.90 7.60
C LEU A 303 9.19 -24.81 8.21
N ALA A 304 9.48 -23.55 7.90
CA ALA A 304 8.78 -22.42 8.50
C ALA A 304 7.34 -22.29 7.97
N ASP A 305 7.15 -22.51 6.68
CA ASP A 305 5.86 -22.36 6.01
C ASP A 305 5.77 -23.11 4.66
N ASP A 306 4.66 -22.92 3.95
CA ASP A 306 4.42 -23.46 2.62
C ASP A 306 5.43 -22.98 1.55
N ASP A 307 5.96 -21.77 1.69
CA ASP A 307 6.90 -21.19 0.74
C ASP A 307 8.27 -21.88 0.84
N ASP A 308 8.72 -22.22 2.06
CA ASP A 308 9.95 -23.00 2.26
C ASP A 308 9.83 -24.41 1.67
N ALA A 309 8.73 -25.10 1.98
CA ALA A 309 8.47 -26.44 1.42
C ALA A 309 8.42 -26.41 -0.10
N ARG A 310 7.76 -25.40 -0.65
CA ARG A 310 7.60 -25.20 -2.09
C ARG A 310 8.93 -24.91 -2.77
N LEU A 311 9.77 -24.06 -2.19
CA LEU A 311 11.06 -23.70 -2.77
C LEU A 311 11.94 -24.92 -3.00
N ILE A 312 12.05 -25.81 -2.00
CA ILE A 312 12.82 -27.05 -2.11
C ILE A 312 12.28 -27.92 -3.26
N TYR A 313 10.96 -28.09 -3.30
CA TYR A 313 10.32 -28.88 -4.36
C TYR A 313 10.53 -28.26 -5.74
N LEU A 314 10.43 -26.93 -5.87
CA LEU A 314 10.55 -26.25 -7.16
C LEU A 314 11.96 -26.36 -7.75
N LEU A 315 13.00 -26.29 -6.94
CA LEU A 315 14.37 -26.50 -7.40
C LEU A 315 14.55 -27.91 -7.94
N ASP A 316 14.14 -28.94 -7.17
CA ASP A 316 14.27 -30.34 -7.58
C ASP A 316 13.41 -30.70 -8.80
N TRP A 317 12.29 -29.99 -8.99
CA TRP A 317 11.37 -30.26 -10.09
C TRP A 317 11.72 -29.49 -11.38
N LEU A 318 12.06 -28.20 -11.28
CA LEU A 318 12.17 -27.32 -12.43
C LEU A 318 13.61 -27.20 -12.98
N GLU A 319 14.66 -27.34 -12.16
CA GLU A 319 16.04 -27.33 -12.67
C GLU A 319 16.33 -28.43 -13.71
N PRO A 320 15.89 -29.68 -13.51
CA PRO A 320 16.06 -30.72 -14.50
C PRO A 320 15.35 -30.44 -15.83
N GLU A 321 14.27 -29.67 -15.81
CA GLU A 321 13.51 -29.23 -16.98
C GLU A 321 14.13 -27.98 -17.68
N GLY A 322 15.29 -27.48 -17.17
CA GLY A 322 16.06 -26.42 -17.78
C GLY A 322 15.73 -25.00 -17.29
N TYR A 323 14.98 -24.85 -16.20
CA TYR A 323 14.73 -23.56 -15.59
C TYR A 323 15.90 -23.12 -14.69
N ASP A 324 16.11 -21.80 -14.60
CA ASP A 324 17.17 -21.20 -13.78
C ASP A 324 16.85 -21.23 -12.30
N GLY A 325 17.51 -22.14 -11.54
CA GLY A 325 17.29 -22.32 -10.10
C GLY A 325 17.65 -21.10 -9.26
N GLU A 326 18.71 -20.35 -9.61
CA GLU A 326 19.07 -19.14 -8.89
C GLU A 326 17.99 -18.06 -9.06
N ARG A 327 17.42 -17.95 -10.24
CA ARG A 327 16.32 -17.04 -10.53
C ARG A 327 15.02 -17.47 -9.87
N ILE A 328 14.71 -18.77 -9.80
CA ILE A 328 13.55 -19.31 -9.05
C ILE A 328 13.64 -18.87 -7.59
N PHE A 329 14.82 -18.91 -7.00
CA PHE A 329 15.04 -18.50 -5.61
C PHE A 329 14.82 -17.00 -5.38
N ARG A 330 15.27 -16.14 -6.31
CA ARG A 330 15.30 -14.67 -6.12
C ARG A 330 14.09 -13.94 -6.67
N ASP A 331 13.44 -14.49 -7.70
CA ASP A 331 12.37 -13.86 -8.46
C ASP A 331 11.09 -14.70 -8.38
N ARG A 332 10.21 -14.31 -7.44
CA ARG A 332 8.94 -15.00 -7.21
C ARG A 332 8.02 -15.00 -8.44
N ALA A 333 8.05 -13.94 -9.25
CA ALA A 333 7.24 -13.86 -10.47
C ALA A 333 7.73 -14.88 -11.51
N TYR A 334 9.04 -14.97 -11.70
CA TYR A 334 9.64 -16.01 -12.56
C TYR A 334 9.34 -17.42 -12.07
N ALA A 335 9.46 -17.68 -10.76
CA ALA A 335 9.12 -18.97 -10.18
C ALA A 335 7.67 -19.37 -10.47
N ARG A 336 6.72 -18.46 -10.26
CA ARG A 336 5.30 -18.70 -10.52
C ARG A 336 5.00 -18.93 -11.99
N GLN A 337 5.59 -18.16 -12.89
CA GLN A 337 5.46 -18.35 -14.33
C GLN A 337 6.05 -19.68 -14.80
N SER A 338 7.19 -20.09 -14.23
CA SER A 338 7.82 -21.41 -14.52
C SER A 338 6.94 -22.56 -14.07
N VAL A 339 6.37 -22.46 -12.87
CA VAL A 339 5.39 -23.43 -12.34
C VAL A 339 4.16 -23.53 -13.26
N LEU A 340 3.62 -22.38 -13.69
CA LEU A 340 2.46 -22.38 -14.60
C LEU A 340 2.80 -23.05 -15.93
N LYS A 341 3.94 -22.72 -16.55
CA LYS A 341 4.36 -23.36 -17.81
C LYS A 341 4.44 -24.88 -17.69
N GLN A 342 5.10 -25.38 -16.66
CA GLN A 342 5.25 -26.81 -16.45
C GLN A 342 3.93 -27.50 -16.08
N TRP A 343 3.09 -26.82 -15.27
CA TRP A 343 1.76 -27.32 -14.94
C TRP A 343 0.85 -27.42 -16.17
N LEU A 344 0.87 -26.45 -17.08
CA LEU A 344 0.10 -26.49 -18.32
C LEU A 344 0.51 -27.69 -19.20
N LEU A 345 1.82 -27.94 -19.33
CA LEU A 345 2.34 -29.12 -20.06
C LEU A 345 1.83 -30.43 -19.43
N GLU A 346 1.81 -30.53 -18.09
CA GLU A 346 1.26 -31.69 -17.39
C GLU A 346 -0.24 -31.88 -17.64
N GLN A 347 -1.00 -30.77 -17.83
CA GLN A 347 -2.42 -30.83 -18.18
C GLN A 347 -2.66 -31.05 -19.69
N GLY A 348 -1.62 -31.08 -20.52
CA GLY A 348 -1.73 -31.33 -21.95
C GLY A 348 -1.98 -30.07 -22.80
N TYR A 349 -1.75 -28.88 -22.25
CA TYR A 349 -1.85 -27.59 -22.96
C TYR A 349 -0.49 -27.10 -23.41
N ASP A 350 -0.45 -26.35 -24.53
CA ASP A 350 0.76 -25.66 -24.97
C ASP A 350 0.89 -24.31 -24.25
N PRO A 351 1.91 -24.11 -23.41
CA PRO A 351 2.10 -22.84 -22.72
C PRO A 351 2.29 -21.64 -23.65
N ALA A 352 2.80 -21.85 -24.86
CA ALA A 352 3.01 -20.77 -25.82
C ALA A 352 1.70 -20.16 -26.37
N GLU A 353 0.61 -20.94 -26.36
CA GLU A 353 -0.70 -20.44 -26.75
C GLU A 353 -1.38 -19.61 -25.64
N ILE A 354 -0.95 -19.77 -24.39
CA ILE A 354 -1.59 -19.19 -23.20
C ILE A 354 -0.79 -18.03 -22.65
N LEU A 355 0.54 -18.18 -22.56
CA LEU A 355 1.43 -17.20 -21.96
C LEU A 355 2.21 -16.44 -23.03
N PRO A 356 2.31 -15.11 -22.97
CA PRO A 356 3.22 -14.36 -23.81
C PRO A 356 4.67 -14.72 -23.47
N GLU A 357 5.56 -14.61 -24.45
CA GLU A 357 7.00 -14.84 -24.23
C GLU A 357 7.59 -13.85 -23.21
N SER A 358 7.08 -12.63 -23.22
CA SER A 358 7.47 -11.56 -22.30
C SER A 358 6.31 -10.57 -22.12
N TYR A 359 6.14 -10.08 -20.89
CA TYR A 359 5.21 -8.98 -20.61
C TYR A 359 5.83 -7.59 -20.86
N ASN A 360 7.11 -7.52 -21.32
CA ASN A 360 7.85 -6.25 -21.39
C ASN A 360 7.54 -5.42 -22.63
N ASP A 361 6.71 -5.67 -23.53
CA ASP A 361 6.36 -4.80 -24.70
C ASP A 361 5.16 -5.35 -25.49
N PHE A 362 4.22 -6.08 -24.82
CA PHE A 362 3.33 -6.89 -25.61
C PHE A 362 1.90 -7.02 -25.08
N ARG A 363 0.94 -6.84 -25.98
CA ARG A 363 -0.43 -7.33 -25.84
C ARG A 363 -0.51 -8.74 -26.42
N ALA A 364 -1.07 -9.67 -25.68
CA ALA A 364 -1.29 -11.01 -26.19
C ALA A 364 -2.23 -10.98 -27.44
N PRO A 365 -1.99 -11.79 -28.47
CA PRO A 365 -2.89 -11.89 -29.62
C PRO A 365 -4.32 -12.24 -29.19
N ALA A 366 -5.32 -11.78 -29.93
CA ALA A 366 -6.73 -12.06 -29.65
C ALA A 366 -7.02 -13.58 -29.61
N GLU A 367 -6.33 -14.37 -30.45
CA GLU A 367 -6.43 -15.83 -30.48
C GLU A 367 -5.92 -16.43 -29.17
N SER A 368 -4.77 -16.01 -28.66
CA SER A 368 -4.24 -16.43 -27.37
C SER A 368 -5.17 -16.06 -26.20
N ASN A 369 -5.80 -14.90 -26.26
CA ASN A 369 -6.76 -14.47 -25.23
C ASN A 369 -7.99 -15.38 -25.19
N LEU A 370 -8.51 -15.79 -26.35
CA LEU A 370 -9.63 -16.71 -26.44
C LEU A 370 -9.25 -18.08 -25.87
N VAL A 371 -8.13 -18.67 -26.31
CA VAL A 371 -7.62 -19.96 -25.82
C VAL A 371 -7.42 -19.91 -24.30
N THR A 372 -6.84 -18.86 -23.79
CA THR A 372 -6.59 -18.69 -22.35
C THR A 372 -7.90 -18.72 -21.54
N ARG A 373 -8.93 -18.00 -21.98
CA ARG A 373 -10.24 -17.98 -21.30
C ARG A 373 -10.89 -19.36 -21.32
N GLU A 374 -10.85 -20.07 -22.45
CA GLU A 374 -11.39 -21.42 -22.55
C GLU A 374 -10.67 -22.40 -21.64
N VAL A 375 -9.34 -22.38 -21.63
CA VAL A 375 -8.54 -23.26 -20.76
C VAL A 375 -8.83 -22.98 -19.27
N ALA A 376 -8.86 -21.71 -18.88
CA ALA A 376 -9.17 -21.34 -17.51
C ALA A 376 -10.56 -21.79 -17.07
N LEU A 377 -11.58 -21.64 -17.92
CA LEU A 377 -12.94 -22.12 -17.63
C LEU A 377 -13.00 -23.64 -17.49
N LYS A 378 -12.32 -24.39 -18.38
CA LYS A 378 -12.25 -25.86 -18.29
C LYS A 378 -11.57 -26.31 -17.01
N GLU A 379 -10.42 -25.78 -16.69
CA GLU A 379 -9.68 -26.14 -15.48
C GLU A 379 -10.42 -25.71 -14.20
N TRP A 380 -11.12 -24.55 -14.23
CA TRP A 380 -11.96 -24.10 -13.14
C TRP A 380 -13.14 -25.04 -12.91
N MET A 381 -13.81 -25.48 -13.98
CA MET A 381 -14.90 -26.45 -13.88
C MET A 381 -14.40 -27.81 -13.36
N LYS A 382 -13.27 -28.33 -13.88
CA LYS A 382 -12.66 -29.58 -13.41
C LYS A 382 -12.32 -29.49 -11.92
N PHE A 383 -11.74 -28.37 -11.48
CA PHE A 383 -11.38 -28.16 -10.08
C PHE A 383 -12.60 -28.21 -9.16
N HIS A 384 -13.64 -27.48 -9.48
CA HIS A 384 -14.84 -27.40 -8.66
C HIS A 384 -15.76 -28.61 -8.78
N THR A 385 -15.67 -29.41 -9.83
CA THR A 385 -16.37 -30.69 -9.92
C THR A 385 -15.68 -31.81 -9.15
N GLN A 386 -14.38 -31.76 -8.95
CA GLN A 386 -13.66 -32.69 -8.08
C GLN A 386 -14.03 -32.53 -6.60
N ASP A 387 -14.24 -31.31 -6.13
CA ASP A 387 -14.66 -31.03 -4.75
C ASP A 387 -16.11 -31.44 -4.45
N ILE A 388 -16.92 -31.72 -5.48
CA ILE A 388 -18.30 -32.17 -5.34
C ILE A 388 -18.36 -33.72 -5.20
N PHE A 389 -17.29 -34.45 -5.46
CA PHE A 389 -17.18 -35.86 -5.12
C PHE A 389 -16.96 -36.03 -3.62
N VAL A 390 -18.00 -35.71 -2.88
CA VAL A 390 -18.10 -36.03 -1.46
C VAL A 390 -18.15 -37.55 -1.31
N ASP A 391 -17.49 -38.03 -0.28
CA ASP A 391 -17.42 -39.44 0.12
C ASP A 391 -18.80 -40.12 0.04
N ALA A 392 -18.85 -41.38 -0.39
CA ALA A 392 -20.09 -42.17 -0.52
C ALA A 392 -20.94 -42.18 0.77
N ASP A 393 -20.32 -41.98 1.91
CA ASP A 393 -20.98 -41.89 3.22
C ASP A 393 -21.79 -40.60 3.41
N GLU A 394 -21.36 -39.46 2.84
CA GLU A 394 -22.15 -38.22 2.85
C GLU A 394 -23.30 -38.27 1.85
N GLU A 395 -23.16 -38.99 0.75
CA GLU A 395 -24.24 -39.22 -0.21
C GLU A 395 -25.42 -39.95 0.44
N GLN A 396 -25.12 -40.95 1.28
CA GLN A 396 -26.14 -41.65 2.07
C GLN A 396 -26.76 -40.74 3.14
N ALA A 397 -25.95 -39.90 3.84
CA ALA A 397 -26.43 -38.98 4.86
C ALA A 397 -27.36 -37.91 4.28
N VAL A 398 -27.06 -37.35 3.10
CA VAL A 398 -27.92 -36.42 2.39
C VAL A 398 -29.20 -37.09 1.91
N ALA A 399 -29.13 -38.33 1.37
CA ALA A 399 -30.31 -39.07 0.95
C ALA A 399 -31.23 -39.42 2.13
N GLN A 400 -30.67 -39.72 3.29
CA GLN A 400 -31.41 -40.00 4.52
C GLN A 400 -32.07 -38.71 5.05
N ALA A 401 -31.38 -37.57 5.10
CA ALA A 401 -31.93 -36.29 5.53
C ALA A 401 -33.08 -35.81 4.59
N MET A 402 -32.97 -36.07 3.29
CA MET A 402 -34.06 -35.79 2.32
C MET A 402 -35.27 -36.71 2.54
N ALA A 403 -35.06 -37.96 2.94
CA ALA A 403 -36.12 -38.88 3.26
C ALA A 403 -36.87 -38.54 4.53
N ASP A 404 -36.17 -37.92 5.49
CA ASP A 404 -36.72 -37.51 6.80
C ASP A 404 -37.44 -36.15 6.77
N GLY A 405 -37.54 -35.51 5.57
CA GLY A 405 -38.31 -34.26 5.37
C GLY A 405 -37.59 -32.99 5.82
N ASP A 406 -36.31 -33.08 6.08
CA ASP A 406 -35.47 -31.90 6.36
C ASP A 406 -35.31 -31.07 5.09
N HIS A 407 -35.49 -29.73 5.20
CA HIS A 407 -35.30 -28.78 4.12
C HIS A 407 -33.82 -28.59 3.78
N VAL A 408 -33.17 -29.64 3.31
CA VAL A 408 -31.85 -29.56 2.68
C VAL A 408 -32.05 -28.90 1.33
N LYS A 409 -31.49 -27.71 1.12
CA LYS A 409 -31.48 -27.07 -0.22
C LYS A 409 -30.91 -28.08 -1.20
N PRO A 410 -31.61 -28.43 -2.29
CA PRO A 410 -31.08 -29.37 -3.27
C PRO A 410 -29.78 -28.79 -3.82
N VAL A 411 -28.67 -29.42 -3.53
CA VAL A 411 -27.40 -29.18 -4.22
C VAL A 411 -27.60 -29.77 -5.61
N PHE A 412 -27.88 -28.92 -6.60
CA PHE A 412 -27.96 -29.34 -7.99
C PHE A 412 -26.55 -29.80 -8.40
N ARG A 413 -26.35 -31.11 -8.41
CA ARG A 413 -25.15 -31.74 -8.98
C ARG A 413 -25.22 -31.65 -10.50
N VAL A 414 -24.56 -30.70 -11.09
CA VAL A 414 -24.12 -30.77 -12.49
C VAL A 414 -22.78 -31.51 -12.44
N VAL A 415 -22.83 -32.85 -12.30
CA VAL A 415 -21.62 -33.65 -12.36
C VAL A 415 -21.29 -33.87 -13.83
N MET A 416 -20.38 -33.08 -14.36
CA MET A 416 -19.77 -33.35 -15.67
C MET A 416 -18.46 -34.06 -15.46
N ALA A 417 -18.27 -35.18 -16.14
CA ALA A 417 -16.97 -35.85 -16.15
C ALA A 417 -15.92 -34.97 -16.85
N PRO A 418 -14.64 -35.03 -16.46
CA PRO A 418 -13.58 -34.22 -17.09
C PRO A 418 -13.58 -34.30 -18.63
N ALA A 419 -13.78 -35.47 -19.21
CA ALA A 419 -13.87 -35.67 -20.66
C ALA A 419 -15.07 -34.92 -21.32
N GLN A 420 -16.17 -34.74 -20.58
CA GLN A 420 -17.30 -33.95 -21.07
C GLN A 420 -16.99 -32.45 -21.04
N ILE A 421 -16.26 -31.99 -20.00
CA ILE A 421 -15.80 -30.61 -19.89
C ILE A 421 -14.82 -30.29 -21.03
N ASP A 422 -13.88 -31.18 -21.32
CA ASP A 422 -12.89 -31.00 -22.39
C ASP A 422 -13.54 -30.90 -23.78
N ALA A 423 -14.69 -31.55 -23.99
CA ALA A 423 -15.42 -31.48 -25.24
C ALA A 423 -16.18 -30.17 -25.46
N LEU A 424 -16.39 -29.36 -24.42
CA LEU A 424 -17.07 -28.08 -24.51
C LEU A 424 -16.17 -27.01 -25.12
N SER A 425 -16.75 -26.07 -25.87
CA SER A 425 -16.05 -24.91 -26.44
C SER A 425 -17.01 -23.71 -26.62
N GLY A 426 -16.44 -22.52 -26.72
CA GLY A 426 -17.18 -21.29 -27.01
C GLY A 426 -18.38 -21.07 -26.08
N ALA A 427 -19.53 -20.69 -26.65
CA ALA A 427 -20.74 -20.34 -25.90
C ALA A 427 -21.30 -21.48 -25.04
N GLU A 428 -21.10 -22.75 -25.42
CA GLU A 428 -21.55 -23.89 -24.62
C GLU A 428 -20.72 -24.03 -23.34
N LEU A 429 -19.43 -23.80 -23.42
CA LEU A 429 -18.51 -23.81 -22.28
C LEU A 429 -18.84 -22.66 -21.32
N GLU A 430 -19.03 -21.44 -21.83
CA GLU A 430 -19.40 -20.29 -21.04
C GLU A 430 -20.73 -20.49 -20.30
N ALA A 431 -21.75 -21.00 -20.99
CA ALA A 431 -23.06 -21.27 -20.39
C ALA A 431 -22.99 -22.35 -19.30
N ALA A 432 -22.18 -23.40 -19.51
CA ALA A 432 -21.99 -24.48 -18.52
C ALA A 432 -21.21 -23.97 -17.28
N ALA A 433 -20.16 -23.18 -17.50
CA ALA A 433 -19.40 -22.56 -16.42
C ALA A 433 -20.25 -21.58 -15.60
N ASP A 434 -21.05 -20.76 -16.24
CA ASP A 434 -22.00 -19.84 -15.60
C ASP A 434 -23.05 -20.59 -14.75
N ALA A 435 -23.59 -21.69 -15.26
CA ALA A 435 -24.53 -22.51 -14.52
C ALA A 435 -23.90 -23.13 -13.27
N LEU A 436 -22.67 -23.64 -13.40
CA LEU A 436 -21.92 -24.17 -12.28
C LEU A 436 -21.59 -23.06 -11.25
N SER A 437 -21.10 -21.91 -11.68
CA SER A 437 -20.80 -20.77 -10.83
C SER A 437 -21.98 -20.36 -9.95
N ARG A 438 -23.19 -20.27 -10.56
CA ARG A 438 -24.43 -19.96 -9.82
C ARG A 438 -24.81 -21.05 -8.82
N ALA A 439 -24.56 -22.31 -9.16
CA ALA A 439 -24.92 -23.44 -8.32
C ALA A 439 -24.02 -23.55 -7.07
N ILE A 440 -22.72 -23.32 -7.23
CA ILE A 440 -21.74 -23.45 -6.13
C ILE A 440 -21.42 -22.15 -5.43
N GLY A 441 -21.81 -21.00 -6.01
CA GLY A 441 -21.50 -19.66 -5.46
C GLY A 441 -20.05 -19.23 -5.58
N TRP A 442 -19.27 -19.84 -6.47
CA TRP A 442 -17.89 -19.44 -6.76
C TRP A 442 -17.83 -18.60 -8.04
N PRO A 443 -17.06 -17.49 -8.03
CA PRO A 443 -16.92 -16.64 -9.22
C PRO A 443 -16.13 -17.35 -10.32
N LEU A 444 -16.39 -16.97 -11.57
CA LEU A 444 -15.65 -17.43 -12.74
C LEU A 444 -14.23 -16.88 -12.76
N PRO A 445 -13.25 -17.61 -13.33
CA PRO A 445 -11.85 -17.21 -13.41
C PRO A 445 -11.63 -15.98 -14.33
N THR A 446 -12.57 -15.69 -15.21
CA THR A 446 -12.55 -14.53 -16.13
C THR A 446 -13.09 -13.25 -15.49
N THR A 447 -13.56 -13.31 -14.25
CA THR A 447 -14.10 -12.16 -13.54
C THR A 447 -13.14 -11.69 -12.44
N GLY A 448 -13.10 -10.38 -12.17
CA GLY A 448 -12.33 -9.83 -11.05
C GLY A 448 -12.97 -10.05 -9.68
N LYS A 449 -14.08 -10.81 -9.61
CA LYS A 449 -14.70 -11.17 -8.34
C LYS A 449 -13.85 -12.18 -7.61
N GLN A 450 -13.60 -11.93 -6.32
CA GLN A 450 -12.87 -12.83 -5.45
C GLN A 450 -13.73 -13.19 -4.24
N ARG A 451 -13.54 -14.38 -3.70
CA ARG A 451 -14.15 -14.75 -2.44
C ARG A 451 -13.30 -14.15 -1.30
N LEU A 452 -13.94 -13.43 -0.42
CA LEU A 452 -13.32 -12.86 0.76
C LEU A 452 -13.89 -13.53 2.00
N PHE A 453 -13.04 -13.67 3.01
CA PHE A 453 -13.40 -14.14 4.34
C PHE A 453 -13.41 -12.97 5.29
N ASP A 454 -14.29 -13.02 6.27
CA ASP A 454 -14.40 -11.99 7.29
C ASP A 454 -13.26 -12.13 8.32
N GLY A 455 -12.51 -11.06 8.58
CA GLY A 455 -11.42 -11.10 9.56
C GLY A 455 -11.87 -11.43 10.98
N LYS A 456 -13.11 -11.10 11.36
CA LYS A 456 -13.66 -11.32 12.71
C LYS A 456 -14.26 -12.71 12.92
N THR A 457 -14.86 -13.26 11.87
CA THR A 457 -15.66 -14.50 11.98
C THR A 457 -15.07 -15.68 11.20
N GLY A 458 -14.16 -15.44 10.26
CA GLY A 458 -13.53 -16.44 9.40
C GLY A 458 -14.28 -16.72 8.11
#